data_62d95c5e0c47075c1bfe610b8596b678
#
_entry.id   62d95c5e0c47075c1bfe610b8596b678
#
_cell.length_a   1.000
_cell.length_b   1.000
_cell.length_c   1.000
_cell.angle_alpha   90.00
_cell.angle_beta   90.00
_cell.angle_gamma   90.00
#
_symmetry.space_group_name_H-M   'P 1'
#
loop_
_entity.id
_entity.type
_entity.pdbx_description
1 polymer ?
#
loop_
_entity_poly.entity_id
_entity_poly.type
_entity_poly.pdbx_seq_one_letter_code
_entity_poly.pdbx_strand_id
1 'polypeptide(L)'
;MVRLMDQRELAALGLVMLYVALCLFVVRRQRYRQTQVQSQATALLSGLATEQGGSTQPLLVLHASQTGQAEELAWQTAQSLHTAGLPVRVACLGQIGMADLQAASQALFIISTAGEGDAPDVAAPFAQQVMATAHAKS
;
A
#
# COMPACT_ATOMS: atom_id res chain seq x y z
N MET A 1 15.85 -45.41 25.90
CA MET A 1 17.18 -45.02 25.40
C MET A 1 17.09 -43.58 24.90
N VAL A 2 17.31 -42.62 25.80
CA VAL A 2 17.27 -41.19 25.46
C VAL A 2 18.63 -40.89 24.83
N ARG A 3 18.62 -40.66 23.49
CA ARG A 3 19.80 -40.17 22.77
C ARG A 3 20.09 -38.77 23.30
N LEU A 4 21.19 -38.60 23.99
CA LEU A 4 21.75 -37.29 24.34
C LEU A 4 21.97 -36.54 23.02
N MET A 5 21.10 -35.57 22.75
CA MET A 5 21.25 -34.66 21.60
C MET A 5 22.59 -33.94 21.76
N ASP A 6 23.42 -34.07 20.76
CA ASP A 6 24.77 -33.51 20.71
C ASP A 6 24.66 -32.00 20.86
N GLN A 7 25.54 -31.33 21.61
CA GLN A 7 25.53 -29.87 21.80
C GLN A 7 25.45 -29.10 20.48
N ARG A 8 25.93 -29.67 19.41
CA ARG A 8 25.88 -29.11 18.05
C ARG A 8 24.45 -29.08 17.46
N GLU A 9 23.65 -30.12 17.72
CA GLU A 9 22.25 -30.17 17.26
C GLU A 9 21.36 -29.20 18.03
N LEU A 10 21.60 -29.03 19.33
CA LEU A 10 20.90 -28.04 20.13
C LEU A 10 21.22 -26.61 19.72
N ALA A 11 22.48 -26.33 19.36
CA ALA A 11 22.89 -25.02 18.84
C ALA A 11 22.27 -24.72 17.46
N ALA A 12 22.19 -25.72 16.59
CA ALA A 12 21.57 -25.57 15.26
C ALA A 12 20.07 -25.32 15.38
N LEU A 13 19.37 -26.06 16.23
CA LEU A 13 17.94 -25.83 16.52
C LEU A 13 17.69 -24.43 17.09
N GLY A 14 18.52 -23.96 18.00
CA GLY A 14 18.45 -22.60 18.56
C GLY A 14 18.61 -21.51 17.50
N LEU A 15 19.53 -21.69 16.57
CA LEU A 15 19.77 -20.75 15.47
C LEU A 15 18.58 -20.69 14.50
N VAL A 16 18.00 -21.85 14.15
CA VAL A 16 16.81 -21.93 13.29
C VAL A 16 15.62 -21.27 13.96
N MET A 17 15.39 -21.54 15.24
CA MET A 17 14.30 -20.90 15.99
C MET A 17 14.47 -19.39 16.09
N LEU A 18 15.69 -18.90 16.30
CA LEU A 18 15.99 -17.48 16.32
C LEU A 18 15.72 -16.83 14.94
N TYR A 19 16.12 -17.51 13.86
CA TYR A 19 15.87 -17.03 12.49
C TYR A 19 14.37 -16.96 12.17
N VAL A 20 13.61 -17.99 12.51
CA VAL A 20 12.15 -18.02 12.33
C VAL A 20 11.48 -16.94 13.17
N ALA A 21 11.89 -16.75 14.42
CA ALA A 21 11.37 -15.69 15.27
C ALA A 21 11.66 -14.29 14.71
N LEU A 22 12.86 -14.07 14.17
CA LEU A 22 13.25 -12.83 13.51
C LEU A 22 12.39 -12.56 12.25
N CYS A 23 12.22 -13.59 11.40
CA CYS A 23 11.36 -13.47 10.22
C CYS A 23 9.91 -13.16 10.57
N LEU A 24 9.35 -13.86 11.57
CA LEU A 24 8.00 -13.58 12.05
C LEU A 24 7.88 -12.19 12.67
N PHE A 25 8.90 -11.74 13.39
CA PHE A 25 8.94 -10.40 13.97
C PHE A 25 8.95 -9.33 12.89
N VAL A 26 9.77 -9.48 11.85
CA VAL A 26 9.83 -8.54 10.72
C VAL A 26 8.50 -8.50 9.96
N VAL A 27 7.92 -9.67 9.65
CA VAL A 27 6.62 -9.75 8.97
C VAL A 27 5.49 -9.15 9.81
N ARG A 28 5.47 -9.44 11.12
CA ARG A 28 4.49 -8.82 12.04
C ARG A 28 4.66 -7.32 12.13
N ARG A 29 5.90 -6.83 12.25
CA ARG A 29 6.20 -5.40 12.31
C ARG A 29 5.75 -4.67 11.04
N GLN A 30 5.94 -5.31 9.88
CA GLN A 30 5.51 -4.76 8.59
C GLN A 30 3.97 -4.70 8.48
N ARG A 31 3.28 -5.75 8.94
CA ARG A 31 1.80 -5.78 8.99
C ARG A 31 1.23 -4.77 9.99
N TYR A 32 1.84 -4.62 11.18
CA TYR A 32 1.41 -3.64 12.17
C TYR A 32 1.54 -2.19 11.68
N ARG A 33 2.58 -1.88 10.93
CA ARG A 33 2.74 -0.55 10.32
C ARG A 33 1.65 -0.26 9.29
N GLN A 34 1.31 -1.23 8.46
CA GLN A 34 0.25 -1.09 7.45
C GLN A 34 -1.14 -0.84 8.08
N THR A 35 -1.45 -1.53 9.18
CA THR A 35 -2.76 -1.39 9.82
C THR A 35 -2.91 -0.07 10.58
N GLN A 36 -1.85 0.42 11.21
CA GLN A 36 -1.91 1.71 11.95
C GLN A 36 -1.99 2.91 11.01
N VAL A 37 -1.27 2.89 9.90
CA VAL A 37 -1.32 3.96 8.88
C VAL A 37 -2.71 4.00 8.25
N GLN A 38 -3.30 2.85 7.95
CA GLN A 38 -4.63 2.75 7.36
C GLN A 38 -5.75 3.23 8.30
N SER A 39 -5.68 2.92 9.59
CA SER A 39 -6.70 3.36 10.56
C SER A 39 -6.62 4.85 10.88
N GLN A 40 -5.42 5.41 10.99
CA GLN A 40 -5.25 6.86 11.19
C GLN A 40 -5.66 7.66 9.96
N ALA A 41 -5.35 7.16 8.78
CA ALA A 41 -5.73 7.79 7.53
C ALA A 41 -7.25 7.77 7.30
N THR A 42 -7.92 6.66 7.62
CA THR A 42 -9.39 6.57 7.51
C THR A 42 -10.06 7.50 8.52
N ALA A 43 -9.52 7.63 9.73
CA ALA A 43 -10.05 8.54 10.74
C ALA A 43 -9.86 10.02 10.35
N LEU A 44 -8.72 10.38 9.77
CA LEU A 44 -8.47 11.74 9.27
C LEU A 44 -9.36 12.08 8.06
N LEU A 45 -9.53 11.12 7.14
CA LEU A 45 -10.35 11.31 5.93
C LEU A 45 -11.85 11.43 6.26
N SER A 46 -12.36 10.69 7.26
CA SER A 46 -13.75 10.82 7.70
C SER A 46 -14.02 12.13 8.43
N GLY A 47 -13.03 12.66 9.18
CA GLY A 47 -13.13 13.98 9.81
C GLY A 47 -13.17 15.14 8.81
N LEU A 48 -12.47 15.02 7.70
CA LEU A 48 -12.34 16.06 6.68
C LEU A 48 -13.53 16.14 5.71
N ALA A 49 -14.21 15.02 5.49
CA ALA A 49 -15.41 14.98 4.64
C ALA A 49 -16.58 15.78 5.24
N THR A 50 -16.50 16.15 6.53
CA THR A 50 -17.60 16.79 7.27
C THR A 50 -17.46 18.33 7.33
N GLU A 51 -16.28 18.90 7.08
CA GLU A 51 -16.04 20.33 7.36
C GLU A 51 -15.98 21.28 6.15
N GLN A 52 -15.92 20.76 4.92
CA GLN A 52 -15.85 21.66 3.75
C GLN A 52 -17.02 21.46 2.80
N GLY A 53 -18.07 22.25 3.02
CA GLY A 53 -19.23 22.40 2.15
C GLY A 53 -18.95 23.07 0.80
N GLY A 54 -17.88 22.72 0.13
CA GLY A 54 -17.56 23.09 -1.23
C GLY A 54 -17.41 21.84 -2.08
N SER A 55 -18.13 21.75 -3.18
CA SER A 55 -18.15 20.62 -4.13
C SER A 55 -16.83 20.42 -4.91
N THR A 56 -15.70 20.50 -4.25
CA THR A 56 -14.40 20.20 -4.87
C THR A 56 -14.15 18.72 -4.72
N GLN A 57 -14.24 17.99 -5.82
CA GLN A 57 -13.90 16.57 -5.84
C GLN A 57 -12.46 16.38 -5.31
N PRO A 58 -12.23 15.41 -4.40
CA PRO A 58 -10.92 15.21 -3.83
C PRO A 58 -9.91 14.74 -4.90
N LEU A 59 -8.68 15.24 -4.79
CA LEU A 59 -7.57 14.76 -5.57
C LEU A 59 -7.26 13.32 -5.16
N LEU A 60 -7.22 12.41 -6.13
CA LEU A 60 -7.00 10.99 -5.91
C LEU A 60 -5.49 10.69 -5.96
N VAL A 61 -4.91 10.23 -4.85
CA VAL A 61 -3.52 9.77 -4.79
C VAL A 61 -3.52 8.24 -4.78
N LEU A 62 -3.06 7.66 -5.87
CA LEU A 62 -3.05 6.22 -6.10
C LEU A 62 -1.64 5.66 -5.93
N HIS A 63 -1.51 4.59 -5.17
CA HIS A 63 -0.23 3.93 -4.98
C HIS A 63 -0.26 2.45 -5.37
N ALA A 64 0.87 1.95 -5.84
CA ALA A 64 1.13 0.53 -6.05
C ALA A 64 2.58 0.21 -5.72
N SER A 65 2.81 -0.76 -4.82
CA SER A 65 4.13 -1.15 -4.35
C SER A 65 4.13 -2.57 -3.80
N GLN A 66 5.19 -3.31 -4.05
CA GLN A 66 5.44 -4.61 -3.40
C GLN A 66 6.07 -4.45 -2.03
N THR A 67 6.90 -3.43 -1.83
CA THR A 67 7.67 -3.20 -0.61
C THR A 67 7.06 -2.18 0.35
N GLY A 68 5.98 -1.50 -0.06
CA GLY A 68 5.31 -0.46 0.71
C GLY A 68 5.91 0.95 0.56
N GLN A 69 6.99 1.13 -0.20
CA GLN A 69 7.63 2.45 -0.38
C GLN A 69 6.72 3.46 -1.08
N ALA A 70 6.03 3.04 -2.16
CA ALA A 70 5.10 3.93 -2.85
C ALA A 70 3.89 4.28 -1.97
N GLU A 71 3.46 3.38 -1.10
CA GLU A 71 2.41 3.65 -0.12
C GLU A 71 2.83 4.73 0.88
N GLU A 72 4.02 4.60 1.47
CA GLU A 72 4.54 5.60 2.41
C GLU A 72 4.67 6.97 1.75
N LEU A 73 5.19 7.02 0.52
CA LEU A 73 5.31 8.27 -0.24
C LEU A 73 3.94 8.87 -0.59
N ALA A 74 2.95 8.04 -0.90
CA ALA A 74 1.59 8.49 -1.17
C ALA A 74 0.96 9.16 0.05
N TRP A 75 1.17 8.61 1.24
CA TRP A 75 0.69 9.21 2.48
C TRP A 75 1.40 10.52 2.82
N GLN A 76 2.72 10.61 2.65
CA GLN A 76 3.47 11.85 2.84
C GLN A 76 3.01 12.94 1.87
N THR A 77 2.78 12.56 0.62
CA THR A 77 2.26 13.47 -0.42
C THR A 77 0.87 13.96 -0.08
N ALA A 78 -0.02 13.06 0.32
CA ALA A 78 -1.39 13.39 0.72
C ALA A 78 -1.41 14.34 1.93
N GLN A 79 -0.54 14.12 2.92
CA GLN A 79 -0.41 14.99 4.07
C GLN A 79 0.05 16.41 3.67
N SER A 80 1.00 16.50 2.74
CA SER A 80 1.49 17.79 2.24
C SER A 80 0.40 18.54 1.48
N LEU A 81 -0.35 17.86 0.61
CA LEU A 81 -1.46 18.42 -0.15
C LEU A 81 -2.61 18.86 0.78
N HIS A 82 -2.90 18.06 1.80
CA HIS A 82 -3.91 18.40 2.79
C HIS A 82 -3.53 19.63 3.60
N THR A 83 -2.26 19.74 4.01
CA THR A 83 -1.73 20.94 4.70
C THR A 83 -1.85 22.19 3.81
N ALA A 84 -1.79 22.01 2.49
CA ALA A 84 -2.03 23.08 1.52
C ALA A 84 -3.53 23.40 1.29
N GLY A 85 -4.45 22.72 2.01
CA GLY A 85 -5.90 22.97 1.95
C GLY A 85 -6.61 22.21 0.82
N LEU A 86 -5.96 21.23 0.18
CA LEU A 86 -6.57 20.42 -0.87
C LEU A 86 -7.25 19.18 -0.27
N PRO A 87 -8.50 18.87 -0.65
CA PRO A 87 -9.12 17.60 -0.29
C PRO A 87 -8.43 16.47 -1.05
N VAL A 88 -7.96 15.44 -0.33
CA VAL A 88 -7.17 14.32 -0.89
C VAL A 88 -7.76 12.99 -0.45
N ARG A 89 -7.81 12.03 -1.37
CA ARG A 89 -8.13 10.63 -1.10
C ARG A 89 -6.98 9.73 -1.54
N VAL A 90 -6.42 8.94 -0.62
CA VAL A 90 -5.38 7.95 -0.92
C VAL A 90 -6.03 6.58 -1.12
N ALA A 91 -5.63 5.86 -2.16
CA ALA A 91 -6.10 4.50 -2.39
C ALA A 91 -5.04 3.63 -3.08
N CYS A 92 -5.12 2.31 -2.83
CA CYS A 92 -4.31 1.33 -3.56
C CYS A 92 -4.85 1.16 -4.98
N LEU A 93 -3.97 1.15 -5.97
CA LEU A 93 -4.32 1.04 -7.39
C LEU A 93 -5.11 -0.25 -7.69
N GLY A 94 -4.82 -1.34 -6.99
CA GLY A 94 -5.56 -2.60 -7.14
C GLY A 94 -6.99 -2.60 -6.60
N GLN A 95 -7.40 -1.56 -5.86
CA GLN A 95 -8.73 -1.43 -5.26
C GLN A 95 -9.61 -0.39 -5.97
N ILE A 96 -9.05 0.32 -6.94
CA ILE A 96 -9.73 1.39 -7.68
C ILE A 96 -10.27 0.83 -9.00
N GLY A 97 -11.55 1.09 -9.26
CA GLY A 97 -12.18 0.82 -10.55
C GLY A 97 -12.08 1.99 -11.52
N MET A 98 -12.32 1.73 -12.81
CA MET A 98 -12.37 2.78 -13.83
C MET A 98 -13.42 3.85 -13.55
N ALA A 99 -14.53 3.48 -12.92
CA ALA A 99 -15.58 4.43 -12.54
C ALA A 99 -15.10 5.45 -11.50
N ASP A 100 -14.32 5.01 -10.51
CA ASP A 100 -13.74 5.89 -9.50
C ASP A 100 -12.72 6.85 -10.12
N LEU A 101 -11.92 6.35 -11.06
CA LEU A 101 -10.93 7.18 -11.77
C LEU A 101 -11.60 8.22 -12.66
N GLN A 102 -12.67 7.85 -13.36
CA GLN A 102 -13.44 8.78 -14.20
C GLN A 102 -14.21 9.83 -13.39
N ALA A 103 -14.61 9.49 -12.16
CA ALA A 103 -15.27 10.40 -11.25
C ALA A 103 -14.29 11.38 -10.58
N ALA A 104 -13.00 11.09 -10.56
CA ALA A 104 -11.99 11.98 -9.98
C ALA A 104 -11.64 13.12 -10.95
N SER A 105 -11.54 14.34 -10.43
CA SER A 105 -11.11 15.51 -11.24
C SER A 105 -9.64 15.45 -11.59
N GLN A 106 -8.82 14.92 -10.68
CA GLN A 106 -7.37 14.75 -10.81
C GLN A 106 -6.92 13.49 -10.09
N ALA A 107 -5.94 12.77 -10.67
CA ALA A 107 -5.33 11.60 -10.07
C ALA A 107 -3.81 11.67 -10.15
N LEU A 108 -3.15 11.39 -9.03
CA LEU A 108 -1.69 11.27 -8.93
C LEU A 108 -1.34 9.80 -8.71
N PHE A 109 -0.47 9.26 -9.55
CA PHE A 109 -0.01 7.89 -9.49
C PHE A 109 1.40 7.81 -8.90
N ILE A 110 1.58 7.03 -7.85
CA ILE A 110 2.86 6.75 -7.22
C ILE A 110 3.09 5.24 -7.27
N ILE A 111 3.89 4.82 -8.22
CA ILE A 111 4.11 3.39 -8.51
C ILE A 111 5.59 3.08 -8.34
N SER A 112 5.92 2.11 -7.50
CA SER A 112 7.27 1.57 -7.43
C SER A 112 7.37 0.33 -8.32
N THR A 113 8.28 0.35 -9.28
CA THR A 113 8.61 -0.80 -10.12
C THR A 113 9.54 -1.75 -9.36
N ALA A 114 9.48 -3.04 -9.67
CA ALA A 114 10.37 -4.05 -9.15
C ALA A 114 11.24 -4.65 -10.27
N GLY A 115 12.45 -5.06 -9.94
CA GLY A 115 13.37 -5.71 -10.87
C GLY A 115 13.67 -4.89 -12.13
N GLU A 116 13.35 -5.41 -13.29
CA GLU A 116 13.63 -4.81 -14.60
C GLU A 116 12.62 -3.74 -15.05
N GLY A 117 11.81 -3.23 -14.13
CA GLY A 117 10.81 -2.20 -14.41
C GLY A 117 9.38 -2.72 -14.53
N ASP A 118 9.13 -3.94 -14.09
CA ASP A 118 7.79 -4.53 -14.09
C ASP A 118 6.86 -3.80 -13.12
N ALA A 119 5.60 -3.70 -13.51
CA ALA A 119 4.57 -3.15 -12.65
C ALA A 119 4.34 -4.08 -11.43
N PRO A 120 4.09 -3.52 -10.24
CA PRO A 120 3.74 -4.33 -9.07
C PRO A 120 2.51 -5.20 -9.32
N ASP A 121 2.47 -6.42 -8.80
CA ASP A 121 1.34 -7.34 -8.94
C ASP A 121 0.00 -6.72 -8.55
N VAL A 122 0.00 -5.84 -7.56
CA VAL A 122 -1.18 -5.09 -7.11
C VAL A 122 -1.73 -4.11 -8.15
N ALA A 123 -0.94 -3.74 -9.16
CA ALA A 123 -1.36 -2.89 -10.28
C ALA A 123 -1.89 -3.68 -11.49
N ALA A 124 -1.67 -5.00 -11.53
CA ALA A 124 -2.04 -5.83 -12.68
C ALA A 124 -3.55 -5.78 -13.02
N PRO A 125 -4.49 -5.86 -12.06
CA PRO A 125 -5.92 -5.75 -12.36
C PRO A 125 -6.29 -4.41 -13.01
N PHE A 126 -5.71 -3.32 -12.53
CA PHE A 126 -5.93 -1.99 -13.09
C PHE A 126 -5.37 -1.87 -14.50
N ALA A 127 -4.16 -2.33 -14.74
CA ALA A 127 -3.53 -2.32 -16.06
C ALA A 127 -4.38 -3.10 -17.10
N GLN A 128 -4.90 -4.26 -16.72
CA GLN A 128 -5.79 -5.06 -17.57
C GLN A 128 -7.09 -4.31 -17.91
N GLN A 129 -7.71 -3.64 -16.94
CA GLN A 129 -8.93 -2.86 -17.16
C GLN A 129 -8.69 -1.67 -18.11
N VAL A 130 -7.58 -0.96 -17.94
CA VAL A 130 -7.20 0.16 -18.81
C VAL A 130 -6.96 -0.30 -20.23
N MET A 131 -6.22 -1.39 -20.42
CA MET A 131 -5.94 -1.96 -21.75
C MET A 131 -7.21 -2.45 -22.44
N ALA A 132 -8.10 -3.12 -21.70
CA ALA A 132 -9.39 -3.57 -22.24
C ALA A 132 -10.26 -2.39 -22.72
N THR A 133 -10.27 -1.29 -21.96
CA THR A 133 -11.03 -0.08 -22.30
C THR A 133 -10.42 0.66 -23.48
N ALA A 134 -9.10 0.68 -23.64
CA ALA A 134 -8.41 1.28 -24.75
C ALA A 134 -8.70 0.56 -26.08
N HIS A 135 -8.74 -0.79 -26.05
CA HIS A 135 -9.08 -1.60 -27.22
C HIS A 135 -10.56 -1.48 -27.62
N ALA A 136 -11.46 -1.22 -26.68
CA ALA A 136 -12.90 -1.06 -26.98
C ALA A 136 -13.23 0.28 -27.66
N LYS A 137 -12.31 1.25 -27.65
CA LYS A 137 -12.50 2.59 -28.24
C LYS A 137 -11.83 2.76 -29.62
N SER A 138 -11.10 1.77 -30.08
CA SER A 138 -10.45 1.74 -31.39
C SER A 138 -11.32 1.01 -32.40
#